data_209c7cf84d8818be7689ba6b463ae6b6
#
_entry.id   209c7cf84d8818be7689ba6b463ae6b6
#
_cell.length_a   1.000
_cell.length_b   1.000
_cell.length_c   1.000
_cell.angle_alpha   90.00
_cell.angle_beta   90.00
_cell.angle_gamma   90.00
#
_symmetry.space_group_name_H-M   'P 1'
#
loop_
_entity.id
_entity.type
_entity.pdbx_description
1 polymer ?
#
loop_
_entity_poly.entity_id
_entity_poly.type
_entity_poly.pdbx_seq_one_letter_code
_entity_poly.pdbx_strand_id
1 'polypeptide(L)'
;KEQLEQVWEHERAIYHISTATEYQRDIQGSEIYRYLFNIDTIDQVLQDLMENGLKIQDGNTLGKTIIFACNHQHAQLIVDRFHALYPQLGDDYCVLIDNQVNYGQDLIDIFSTPRNEAQKHIQIVVSVDMMDTGVDVPDCLNLVFFKQVHSKIKFNQMIGRGTRLCPNIFGQGQDKQEFLVFDYGGNFEYFNSHPNGAEAKPTPSLNQRLCSLRLDLAVLLQDAEYQACDYTKNLCEQLKDTLYEQVLTLNEAHISVRKHWHLVTRYKKQENWVYVSEIEAQQLSKKIAPLIFSDDTDFAAKRFDVVCLLMELSLIDSTIDGSKPMERIRVIAHRLEKKASIPQVMMCMPTIQKVQTAAFWESIQTNAEHGLDNLERIRVELR
;
A
#
# COMPACT_ATOMS: atom_id res chain seq x y z
N LYS A 1 20.85 14.44 14.44
CA LYS A 1 20.12 15.45 13.63
C LYS A 1 21.10 16.32 12.86
N GLU A 2 22.05 16.97 13.54
CA GLU A 2 23.08 17.83 12.89
C GLU A 2 23.99 17.07 11.92
N GLN A 3 24.34 15.82 12.20
CA GLN A 3 25.17 15.02 11.30
C GLN A 3 24.41 14.61 10.01
N LEU A 4 23.11 14.40 10.08
CA LEU A 4 22.27 14.11 8.91
C LEU A 4 22.05 15.37 8.05
N GLU A 5 21.93 16.55 8.66
CA GLU A 5 21.81 17.81 7.94
C GLU A 5 23.13 18.19 7.25
N GLN A 6 24.29 17.95 7.88
CA GLN A 6 25.60 18.17 7.25
C GLN A 6 25.86 17.22 6.08
N VAL A 7 25.45 15.96 6.17
CA VAL A 7 25.50 15.00 5.06
C VAL A 7 24.63 15.50 3.89
N TRP A 8 23.41 16.00 4.17
CA TRP A 8 22.52 16.54 3.16
C TRP A 8 23.06 17.82 2.47
N GLU A 9 23.75 18.70 3.18
CA GLU A 9 24.35 19.89 2.58
C GLU A 9 25.58 19.56 1.74
N HIS A 10 26.37 18.58 2.13
CA HIS A 10 27.52 18.10 1.37
C HIS A 10 27.08 17.33 0.11
N GLU A 11 26.03 16.53 0.22
CA GLU A 11 25.46 15.78 -0.90
C GLU A 11 24.73 16.65 -1.92
N ARG A 12 24.18 17.81 -1.55
CA ARG A 12 23.62 18.79 -2.51
C ARG A 12 24.63 19.26 -3.57
N ALA A 13 25.89 19.20 -3.28
CA ALA A 13 26.95 19.57 -4.22
C ALA A 13 27.27 18.47 -5.25
N ILE A 14 26.75 17.24 -5.06
CA ILE A 14 27.11 16.05 -5.84
C ILE A 14 26.01 15.63 -6.81
N TYR A 15 24.80 16.23 -6.73
CA TYR A 15 23.68 15.84 -7.58
C TYR A 15 23.55 16.72 -8.82
N HIS A 16 23.81 16.17 -9.99
CA HIS A 16 23.18 16.63 -11.21
C HIS A 16 21.80 16.00 -11.30
N ILE A 17 20.76 16.75 -10.92
CA ILE A 17 19.39 16.37 -11.16
C ILE A 17 19.11 16.65 -12.62
N SER A 18 19.14 15.62 -13.46
CA SER A 18 18.54 15.70 -14.78
C SER A 18 17.02 15.71 -14.55
N THR A 19 16.47 16.88 -14.33
CA THR A 19 15.03 17.09 -14.41
C THR A 19 14.74 17.30 -15.88
N ALA A 20 13.83 16.52 -16.44
CA ALA A 20 13.20 16.82 -17.71
C ALA A 20 12.43 18.15 -17.56
N THR A 21 13.12 19.25 -17.78
CA THR A 21 12.75 20.61 -17.34
C THR A 21 11.62 21.25 -18.15
N GLU A 22 10.92 20.52 -19.03
CA GLU A 22 9.88 21.11 -19.86
C GLU A 22 8.44 20.59 -19.59
N TYR A 23 8.23 19.70 -18.62
CA TYR A 23 6.89 19.12 -18.34
C TYR A 23 6.43 19.28 -16.88
N GLN A 24 6.83 20.34 -16.19
CA GLN A 24 6.23 20.72 -14.91
C GLN A 24 4.85 21.36 -15.14
N ARG A 25 3.84 20.50 -15.34
CA ARG A 25 2.45 20.82 -15.00
C ARG A 25 2.14 20.05 -13.72
N ASP A 26 1.39 20.68 -12.81
CA ASP A 26 0.80 20.01 -11.64
C ASP A 26 0.00 18.78 -12.09
N ILE A 27 0.68 17.63 -12.18
CA ILE A 27 0.08 16.39 -12.63
C ILE A 27 -0.56 15.72 -11.41
N GLN A 28 -1.89 15.60 -11.41
CA GLN A 28 -2.59 14.85 -10.36
C GLN A 28 -2.18 13.37 -10.39
N GLY A 29 -2.17 12.69 -9.23
CA GLY A 29 -1.59 11.35 -9.06
C GLY A 29 -2.03 10.29 -10.09
N SER A 30 -3.25 10.37 -10.66
CA SER A 30 -3.72 9.48 -11.74
C SER A 30 -3.07 9.75 -13.10
N GLU A 31 -2.61 10.97 -13.35
CA GLU A 31 -1.96 11.37 -14.61
C GLU A 31 -0.48 11.01 -14.60
N ILE A 32 0.17 11.04 -13.43
CA ILE A 32 1.55 10.57 -13.26
C ILE A 32 1.68 9.11 -13.66
N TYR A 33 0.76 8.26 -13.26
CA TYR A 33 0.78 6.85 -13.69
C TYR A 33 0.64 6.70 -15.21
N ARG A 34 -0.19 7.50 -15.89
CA ARG A 34 -0.26 7.50 -17.36
C ARG A 34 1.05 7.93 -18.00
N TYR A 35 1.71 8.92 -17.43
CA TYR A 35 3.01 9.40 -17.89
C TYR A 35 4.09 8.34 -17.73
N LEU A 36 4.21 7.73 -16.56
CA LEU A 36 5.23 6.72 -16.26
C LEU A 36 5.07 5.41 -17.07
N PHE A 37 3.86 5.08 -17.51
CA PHE A 37 3.57 3.89 -18.33
C PHE A 37 3.52 4.18 -19.83
N ASN A 38 3.79 5.40 -20.27
CA ASN A 38 3.85 5.74 -21.68
C ASN A 38 5.17 5.21 -22.28
N ILE A 39 5.06 4.47 -23.40
CA ILE A 39 6.21 3.90 -24.11
C ILE A 39 7.22 4.97 -24.52
N ASP A 40 6.75 6.09 -25.06
CA ASP A 40 7.63 7.18 -25.49
C ASP A 40 8.40 7.79 -24.30
N THR A 41 7.75 7.87 -23.13
CA THR A 41 8.40 8.34 -21.89
C THR A 41 9.46 7.33 -21.42
N ILE A 42 9.14 6.04 -21.46
CA ILE A 42 10.09 4.98 -21.08
C ILE A 42 11.32 5.04 -22.01
N ASP A 43 11.11 5.15 -23.32
CA ASP A 43 12.18 5.22 -24.30
C ASP A 43 13.08 6.44 -24.05
N GLN A 44 12.48 7.62 -23.77
CA GLN A 44 13.25 8.83 -23.44
C GLN A 44 14.05 8.67 -22.14
N VAL A 45 13.47 8.07 -21.10
CA VAL A 45 14.19 7.79 -19.84
C VAL A 45 15.37 6.87 -20.06
N LEU A 46 15.18 5.81 -20.85
CA LEU A 46 16.26 4.87 -21.17
C LEU A 46 17.35 5.51 -22.02
N GLN A 47 17.00 6.36 -22.98
CA GLN A 47 17.95 7.12 -23.79
C GLN A 47 18.74 8.12 -22.93
N ASP A 48 18.05 8.91 -22.07
CA ASP A 48 18.69 9.85 -21.15
C ASP A 48 19.67 9.13 -20.20
N LEU A 49 19.28 7.99 -19.65
CA LEU A 49 20.17 7.16 -18.82
C LEU A 49 21.40 6.69 -19.61
N MET A 50 21.23 6.21 -20.82
CA MET A 50 22.33 5.67 -21.64
C MET A 50 23.28 6.79 -22.13
N GLU A 51 22.76 8.00 -22.36
CA GLU A 51 23.56 9.15 -22.79
C GLU A 51 24.28 9.80 -21.60
N ASN A 52 23.57 10.10 -20.52
CA ASN A 52 24.01 10.96 -19.44
C ASN A 52 24.43 10.21 -18.17
N GLY A 53 24.14 8.89 -18.06
CA GLY A 53 24.56 8.08 -16.91
C GLY A 53 26.07 7.97 -16.78
N LEU A 54 26.57 7.87 -15.54
CA LEU A 54 27.99 7.62 -15.29
C LEU A 54 28.42 6.31 -15.93
N LYS A 55 29.55 6.38 -16.64
CA LYS A 55 30.11 5.27 -17.40
C LYS A 55 31.47 4.88 -16.86
N ILE A 56 31.79 3.62 -17.02
CA ILE A 56 33.10 3.02 -16.69
C ILE A 56 33.83 2.62 -17.97
N GLN A 57 35.06 2.14 -17.85
CA GLN A 57 35.89 1.71 -18.99
C GLN A 57 36.02 2.78 -20.08
N ASP A 58 36.54 3.92 -19.69
CA ASP A 58 36.76 5.06 -20.58
C ASP A 58 35.49 5.53 -21.33
N GLY A 59 34.34 5.41 -20.68
CA GLY A 59 33.05 5.85 -21.21
C GLY A 59 32.33 4.84 -22.11
N ASN A 60 32.85 3.61 -22.23
CA ASN A 60 32.29 2.60 -23.14
C ASN A 60 31.13 1.80 -22.55
N THR A 61 31.03 1.70 -21.21
CA THR A 61 30.00 0.91 -20.54
C THR A 61 29.30 1.74 -19.49
N LEU A 62 27.95 1.71 -19.49
CA LEU A 62 27.18 2.34 -18.42
C LEU A 62 27.59 1.74 -17.07
N GLY A 63 27.74 2.56 -16.04
CA GLY A 63 27.95 2.07 -14.68
C GLY A 63 26.74 1.27 -14.16
N LYS A 64 26.95 0.42 -13.17
CA LYS A 64 25.81 -0.33 -12.58
C LYS A 64 24.69 0.62 -12.19
N THR A 65 23.48 0.26 -12.57
CA THR A 65 22.30 1.11 -12.48
C THR A 65 21.14 0.36 -11.84
N ILE A 66 20.44 1.00 -10.93
CA ILE A 66 19.17 0.50 -10.37
C ILE A 66 18.05 1.42 -10.84
N ILE A 67 17.04 0.86 -11.50
CA ILE A 67 15.80 1.53 -11.89
C ILE A 67 14.70 1.09 -10.96
N PHE A 68 14.13 2.02 -10.21
CA PHE A 68 13.01 1.76 -9.30
C PHE A 68 11.68 1.95 -10.02
N ALA A 69 10.95 0.87 -10.27
CA ALA A 69 9.69 0.85 -10.99
C ALA A 69 8.48 0.85 -10.03
N CYS A 70 7.30 1.24 -10.53
CA CYS A 70 6.06 1.32 -9.76
C CYS A 70 5.51 -0.05 -9.35
N ASN A 71 5.52 -1.00 -10.29
CA ASN A 71 5.01 -2.37 -10.12
C ASN A 71 5.66 -3.31 -11.13
N HIS A 72 5.33 -4.61 -11.04
CA HIS A 72 5.86 -5.65 -11.92
C HIS A 72 5.63 -5.36 -13.41
N GLN A 73 4.42 -4.96 -13.81
CA GLN A 73 4.10 -4.67 -15.21
C GLN A 73 4.92 -3.50 -15.76
N HIS A 74 5.12 -2.45 -14.96
CA HIS A 74 5.98 -1.32 -15.32
C HIS A 74 7.43 -1.76 -15.46
N ALA A 75 7.93 -2.55 -14.51
CA ALA A 75 9.30 -3.06 -14.55
C ALA A 75 9.54 -3.95 -15.77
N GLN A 76 8.60 -4.84 -16.08
CA GLN A 76 8.67 -5.69 -17.29
C GLN A 76 8.67 -4.84 -18.57
N LEU A 77 7.79 -3.84 -18.65
CA LEU A 77 7.73 -2.95 -19.81
C LEU A 77 9.04 -2.18 -20.02
N ILE A 78 9.69 -1.71 -18.94
CA ILE A 78 10.99 -1.04 -19.02
C ILE A 78 12.06 -1.99 -19.59
N VAL A 79 12.12 -3.24 -19.11
CA VAL A 79 13.09 -4.24 -19.59
C VAL A 79 12.83 -4.58 -21.05
N ASP A 80 11.58 -4.82 -21.43
CA ASP A 80 11.21 -5.12 -22.83
C ASP A 80 11.58 -3.97 -23.77
N ARG A 81 11.34 -2.71 -23.34
CA ARG A 81 11.75 -1.54 -24.12
C ARG A 81 13.26 -1.40 -24.23
N PHE A 82 13.99 -1.67 -23.13
CA PHE A 82 15.45 -1.63 -23.17
C PHE A 82 16.01 -2.63 -24.19
N HIS A 83 15.55 -3.87 -24.18
CA HIS A 83 16.01 -4.89 -25.15
C HIS A 83 15.63 -4.54 -26.59
N ALA A 84 14.48 -3.89 -26.80
CA ALA A 84 14.07 -3.40 -28.12
C ALA A 84 14.94 -2.26 -28.64
N LEU A 85 15.36 -1.33 -27.76
CA LEU A 85 16.19 -0.18 -28.12
C LEU A 85 17.68 -0.54 -28.26
N TYR A 86 18.17 -1.49 -27.45
CA TYR A 86 19.59 -1.84 -27.35
C TYR A 86 19.85 -3.35 -27.52
N PRO A 87 19.36 -4.00 -28.60
CA PRO A 87 19.47 -5.46 -28.78
C PRO A 87 20.94 -5.94 -28.83
N GLN A 88 21.86 -5.06 -29.18
CA GLN A 88 23.30 -5.37 -29.27
C GLN A 88 23.95 -5.60 -27.89
N LEU A 89 23.32 -5.19 -26.79
CA LEU A 89 23.88 -5.36 -25.44
C LEU A 89 23.54 -6.72 -24.82
N GLY A 90 22.57 -7.44 -25.40
CA GLY A 90 22.12 -8.77 -24.94
C GLY A 90 21.14 -8.71 -23.77
N ASP A 91 20.44 -9.82 -23.57
CA ASP A 91 19.32 -9.90 -22.62
C ASP A 91 19.77 -9.84 -21.15
N ASP A 92 21.01 -10.24 -20.87
CA ASP A 92 21.58 -10.22 -19.51
C ASP A 92 21.98 -8.79 -19.04
N TYR A 93 22.02 -7.81 -19.96
CA TYR A 93 22.46 -6.46 -19.62
C TYR A 93 21.48 -5.69 -18.75
N CYS A 94 20.17 -5.88 -19.01
CA CYS A 94 19.08 -5.27 -18.26
C CYS A 94 18.09 -6.35 -17.82
N VAL A 95 17.92 -6.52 -16.51
CA VAL A 95 17.07 -7.58 -15.94
C VAL A 95 16.06 -7.05 -14.95
N LEU A 96 14.92 -7.75 -14.86
CA LEU A 96 13.90 -7.52 -13.84
C LEU A 96 14.25 -8.30 -12.58
N ILE A 97 14.18 -7.63 -11.42
CA ILE A 97 14.30 -8.24 -10.10
C ILE A 97 13.14 -7.80 -9.21
N ASP A 98 12.21 -8.70 -8.97
CA ASP A 98 11.15 -8.53 -7.98
C ASP A 98 10.75 -9.87 -7.33
N ASN A 99 9.79 -9.85 -6.43
CA ASN A 99 9.32 -11.03 -5.70
C ASN A 99 8.50 -12.03 -6.54
N GLN A 100 8.21 -11.72 -7.79
CA GLN A 100 7.49 -12.60 -8.73
C GLN A 100 8.44 -13.34 -9.68
N VAL A 101 9.69 -12.90 -9.77
CA VAL A 101 10.70 -13.52 -10.63
C VAL A 101 11.34 -14.70 -9.92
N ASN A 102 11.25 -15.89 -10.56
CA ASN A 102 12.02 -17.04 -10.13
C ASN A 102 13.51 -16.73 -10.26
N TYR A 103 14.31 -17.05 -9.21
CA TYR A 103 15.75 -16.74 -9.15
C TYR A 103 16.09 -15.26 -8.89
N GLY A 104 15.15 -14.43 -8.40
CA GLY A 104 15.42 -13.03 -8.09
C GLY A 104 16.59 -12.85 -7.11
N GLN A 105 16.78 -13.75 -6.14
CA GLN A 105 17.91 -13.70 -5.21
C GLN A 105 19.24 -14.00 -5.89
N ASP A 106 19.29 -14.97 -6.80
CA ASP A 106 20.51 -15.30 -7.57
C ASP A 106 20.94 -14.12 -8.45
N LEU A 107 19.96 -13.41 -9.07
CA LEU A 107 20.23 -12.21 -9.85
C LEU A 107 20.75 -11.06 -8.98
N ILE A 108 20.24 -10.91 -7.75
CA ILE A 108 20.76 -9.95 -6.77
C ILE A 108 22.22 -10.26 -6.44
N ASP A 109 22.52 -11.53 -6.18
CA ASP A 109 23.88 -11.95 -5.82
C ASP A 109 24.86 -11.73 -6.98
N ILE A 110 24.44 -12.01 -8.23
CA ILE A 110 25.23 -11.71 -9.44
C ILE A 110 25.43 -10.19 -9.58
N PHE A 111 24.38 -9.40 -9.43
CA PHE A 111 24.46 -7.93 -9.53
C PHE A 111 25.31 -7.31 -8.43
N SER A 112 25.29 -7.86 -7.21
CA SER A 112 26.05 -7.38 -6.06
C SER A 112 27.52 -7.77 -6.13
N THR A 113 27.87 -8.82 -6.90
CA THR A 113 29.26 -9.24 -7.07
C THR A 113 30.07 -8.19 -7.81
N PRO A 114 31.23 -7.75 -7.29
CA PRO A 114 32.10 -6.83 -7.98
C PRO A 114 32.51 -7.35 -9.36
N ARG A 115 32.62 -6.42 -10.30
CA ARG A 115 32.90 -6.76 -11.70
C ARG A 115 34.21 -7.52 -11.86
N ASN A 116 34.17 -8.65 -12.53
CA ASN A 116 35.34 -9.43 -12.94
C ASN A 116 35.29 -9.62 -14.47
N GLU A 117 36.40 -9.36 -15.17
CA GLU A 117 36.47 -9.34 -16.64
C GLU A 117 36.05 -10.67 -17.31
N ALA A 118 36.00 -11.76 -16.56
CA ALA A 118 35.72 -13.10 -17.07
C ALA A 118 34.23 -13.50 -17.06
N GLN A 119 33.31 -12.70 -16.51
CA GLN A 119 31.91 -13.07 -16.35
C GLN A 119 30.95 -12.10 -17.06
N LYS A 120 29.83 -12.63 -17.57
CA LYS A 120 28.70 -11.80 -18.00
C LYS A 120 28.16 -11.01 -16.79
N HIS A 121 27.98 -9.70 -16.96
CA HIS A 121 27.56 -8.81 -15.90
C HIS A 121 26.19 -8.22 -16.18
N ILE A 122 25.32 -8.29 -15.21
CA ILE A 122 24.11 -7.48 -15.17
C ILE A 122 24.55 -6.03 -14.95
N GLN A 123 24.14 -5.13 -15.84
CA GLN A 123 24.51 -3.72 -15.76
C GLN A 123 23.36 -2.86 -15.27
N ILE A 124 22.13 -3.21 -15.63
CA ILE A 124 20.91 -2.52 -15.22
C ILE A 124 19.98 -3.52 -14.52
N VAL A 125 19.53 -3.17 -13.35
CA VAL A 125 18.47 -3.87 -12.62
C VAL A 125 17.24 -2.99 -12.56
N VAL A 126 16.11 -3.50 -13.02
CA VAL A 126 14.80 -2.86 -12.83
C VAL A 126 14.09 -3.57 -11.69
N SER A 127 13.79 -2.85 -10.61
CA SER A 127 13.22 -3.44 -9.40
C SER A 127 12.01 -2.67 -8.88
N VAL A 128 11.08 -3.39 -8.29
CA VAL A 128 9.91 -2.78 -7.64
C VAL A 128 10.20 -2.44 -6.18
N ASP A 129 10.60 -3.42 -5.37
CA ASP A 129 10.84 -3.28 -3.93
C ASP A 129 12.08 -4.04 -3.42
N MET A 130 12.57 -5.09 -4.12
CA MET A 130 13.64 -5.96 -3.62
C MET A 130 14.99 -5.25 -3.48
N MET A 131 15.27 -4.25 -4.33
CA MET A 131 16.51 -3.45 -4.27
C MET A 131 16.40 -2.23 -3.34
N ASP A 132 15.23 -1.97 -2.75
CA ASP A 132 15.03 -0.81 -1.86
C ASP A 132 15.81 -0.97 -0.55
N THR A 133 15.93 -2.21 -0.03
CA THR A 133 16.58 -2.52 1.24
C THR A 133 17.47 -3.76 1.16
N GLY A 134 18.48 -3.85 2.03
CA GLY A 134 19.22 -5.09 2.29
C GLY A 134 20.30 -5.50 1.28
N VAL A 135 20.38 -4.90 0.10
CA VAL A 135 21.36 -5.25 -0.94
C VAL A 135 22.56 -4.30 -0.88
N ASP A 136 23.77 -4.81 -0.97
CA ASP A 136 25.00 -4.02 -1.00
C ASP A 136 25.64 -4.08 -2.38
N VAL A 137 25.67 -2.92 -3.10
CA VAL A 137 26.21 -2.80 -4.45
C VAL A 137 27.16 -1.58 -4.48
N PRO A 138 28.41 -1.73 -4.03
CA PRO A 138 29.33 -0.61 -3.93
C PRO A 138 29.61 0.09 -5.26
N ASP A 139 29.61 -0.65 -6.36
CA ASP A 139 29.85 -0.19 -7.72
C ASP A 139 28.58 0.33 -8.44
N CYS A 140 27.48 0.57 -7.71
CA CYS A 140 26.29 1.24 -8.24
C CYS A 140 26.58 2.73 -8.48
N LEU A 141 26.48 3.17 -9.73
CA LEU A 141 26.79 4.54 -10.15
C LEU A 141 25.57 5.36 -10.53
N ASN A 142 24.46 4.73 -10.91
CA ASN A 142 23.26 5.42 -11.34
C ASN A 142 22.03 4.87 -10.61
N LEU A 143 21.18 5.76 -10.12
CA LEU A 143 19.88 5.44 -9.55
C LEU A 143 18.80 6.16 -10.36
N VAL A 144 17.79 5.43 -10.81
CA VAL A 144 16.67 5.99 -11.57
C VAL A 144 15.39 5.82 -10.78
N PHE A 145 14.80 6.89 -10.31
CA PHE A 145 13.50 6.91 -9.64
C PHE A 145 12.41 7.06 -10.68
N PHE A 146 11.91 5.94 -11.17
CA PHE A 146 10.81 5.90 -12.12
C PHE A 146 9.49 5.54 -11.41
N LYS A 147 9.37 5.96 -10.16
CA LYS A 147 8.19 5.88 -9.31
C LYS A 147 8.15 7.02 -8.30
N GLN A 148 6.95 7.32 -7.78
CA GLN A 148 6.81 8.19 -6.63
C GLN A 148 7.06 7.43 -5.33
N VAL A 149 7.82 8.05 -4.43
CA VAL A 149 8.13 7.55 -3.10
C VAL A 149 7.63 8.57 -2.08
N HIS A 150 6.70 8.17 -1.21
CA HIS A 150 6.14 9.08 -0.20
C HIS A 150 6.77 8.87 1.19
N SER A 151 7.42 7.74 1.43
CA SER A 151 8.14 7.48 2.68
C SER A 151 9.56 8.00 2.62
N LYS A 152 9.90 8.96 3.48
CA LYS A 152 11.26 9.51 3.57
C LYS A 152 12.30 8.46 3.94
N ILE A 153 11.94 7.53 4.82
CA ILE A 153 12.85 6.44 5.22
C ILE A 153 13.17 5.57 4.00
N LYS A 154 12.15 5.18 3.22
CA LYS A 154 12.31 4.37 2.02
C LYS A 154 13.14 5.12 0.98
N PHE A 155 12.85 6.40 0.74
CA PHE A 155 13.60 7.24 -0.18
C PHE A 155 15.08 7.32 0.19
N ASN A 156 15.40 7.57 1.47
CA ASN A 156 16.79 7.61 1.95
C ASN A 156 17.48 6.24 1.81
N GLN A 157 16.77 5.13 2.04
CA GLN A 157 17.33 3.79 1.85
C GLN A 157 17.67 3.51 0.38
N MET A 158 16.82 3.95 -0.54
CA MET A 158 17.03 3.84 -2.00
C MET A 158 18.22 4.70 -2.44
N ILE A 159 18.32 5.95 -2.01
CA ILE A 159 19.47 6.82 -2.24
C ILE A 159 20.76 6.19 -1.69
N GLY A 160 20.66 5.58 -0.50
CA GLY A 160 21.77 4.89 0.16
C GLY A 160 22.39 3.75 -0.67
N ARG A 161 21.74 3.29 -1.75
CA ARG A 161 22.34 2.30 -2.68
C ARG A 161 23.49 2.90 -3.51
N GLY A 162 23.43 4.21 -3.79
CA GLY A 162 24.47 4.91 -4.51
C GLY A 162 25.63 5.43 -3.64
N THR A 163 25.45 5.55 -2.33
CA THR A 163 26.42 6.22 -1.45
C THR A 163 27.66 5.39 -1.08
N ARG A 164 27.68 4.09 -1.42
CA ARG A 164 28.81 3.21 -1.09
C ARG A 164 30.08 3.61 -1.86
N LEU A 165 31.21 3.60 -1.18
CA LEU A 165 32.52 3.81 -1.79
C LEU A 165 32.94 2.59 -2.60
N CYS A 166 33.57 2.82 -3.74
CA CYS A 166 34.10 1.78 -4.61
C CYS A 166 35.47 2.20 -5.12
N PRO A 167 36.57 1.61 -4.62
CA PRO A 167 37.91 1.94 -5.09
C PRO A 167 38.15 1.47 -6.53
N ASN A 168 38.91 2.25 -7.28
CA ASN A 168 39.36 1.93 -8.63
C ASN A 168 38.26 1.64 -9.67
N ILE A 169 37.05 2.14 -9.46
CA ILE A 169 35.91 1.85 -10.35
C ILE A 169 36.09 2.41 -11.76
N PHE A 170 36.78 3.55 -11.89
CA PHE A 170 37.06 4.21 -13.17
C PHE A 170 38.46 3.88 -13.72
N GLY A 171 39.25 3.10 -13.00
CA GLY A 171 40.62 2.75 -13.32
C GLY A 171 41.54 2.78 -12.10
N GLN A 172 42.80 2.37 -12.25
CA GLN A 172 43.73 2.31 -11.12
C GLN A 172 43.95 3.69 -10.50
N GLY A 173 43.62 3.83 -9.22
CA GLY A 173 43.69 5.11 -8.47
C GLY A 173 42.52 6.06 -8.74
N GLN A 174 41.51 5.63 -9.46
CA GLN A 174 40.33 6.44 -9.75
C GLN A 174 39.12 5.84 -9.04
N ASP A 175 38.89 6.26 -7.81
CA ASP A 175 37.84 5.80 -6.96
C ASP A 175 36.49 6.47 -7.30
N LYS A 176 35.39 5.84 -6.87
CA LYS A 176 34.06 6.43 -6.94
C LYS A 176 33.99 7.68 -6.08
N GLN A 177 33.78 8.85 -6.72
CA GLN A 177 33.63 10.14 -6.07
C GLN A 177 32.16 10.56 -5.94
N GLU A 178 31.31 10.09 -6.88
CA GLU A 178 29.92 10.50 -7.01
C GLU A 178 29.07 9.36 -7.58
N PHE A 179 27.76 9.53 -7.53
CA PHE A 179 26.77 8.74 -8.26
C PHE A 179 25.68 9.68 -8.76
N LEU A 180 24.97 9.28 -9.82
CA LEU A 180 23.89 10.09 -10.38
C LEU A 180 22.54 9.57 -9.93
N VAL A 181 21.61 10.50 -9.76
CA VAL A 181 20.20 10.22 -9.49
C VAL A 181 19.34 10.87 -10.56
N PHE A 182 18.59 10.06 -11.27
CA PHE A 182 17.59 10.48 -12.24
C PHE A 182 16.22 10.37 -11.57
N ASP A 183 15.54 11.50 -11.35
CA ASP A 183 14.24 11.52 -10.64
C ASP A 183 13.10 11.92 -11.58
N TYR A 184 12.47 10.94 -12.21
CA TYR A 184 11.28 11.13 -13.04
C TYR A 184 9.96 11.06 -12.26
N GLY A 185 10.03 10.68 -10.96
CA GLY A 185 8.89 10.65 -10.04
C GLY A 185 8.64 11.98 -9.31
N GLY A 186 9.55 12.96 -9.44
CA GLY A 186 9.45 14.24 -8.72
C GLY A 186 9.67 14.10 -7.21
N ASN A 187 10.45 13.12 -6.78
CA ASN A 187 10.63 12.79 -5.37
C ASN A 187 11.41 13.86 -4.61
N PHE A 188 12.44 14.45 -5.23
CA PHE A 188 13.23 15.52 -4.60
C PHE A 188 12.36 16.77 -4.37
N GLU A 189 11.54 17.17 -5.34
CA GLU A 189 10.62 18.29 -5.19
C GLU A 189 9.58 18.01 -4.11
N TYR A 190 9.03 16.78 -4.11
CA TYR A 190 8.10 16.34 -3.08
C TYR A 190 8.70 16.44 -1.69
N PHE A 191 9.93 15.92 -1.44
CA PHE A 191 10.56 15.96 -0.12
C PHE A 191 11.14 17.36 0.24
N ASN A 192 11.41 18.21 -0.73
CA ASN A 192 11.70 19.63 -0.47
C ASN A 192 10.47 20.36 0.08
N SER A 193 9.29 20.06 -0.46
CA SER A 193 8.01 20.62 0.02
C SER A 193 7.50 19.93 1.29
N HIS A 194 7.83 18.65 1.49
CA HIS A 194 7.39 17.79 2.59
C HIS A 194 8.60 17.15 3.28
N PRO A 195 9.39 17.90 4.08
CA PRO A 195 10.67 17.42 4.64
C PRO A 195 10.57 16.13 5.47
N ASN A 196 9.41 15.88 6.09
CA ASN A 196 9.16 14.67 6.87
C ASN A 196 8.53 13.53 6.05
N GLY A 197 8.29 13.74 4.75
CA GLY A 197 7.50 12.86 3.92
C GLY A 197 6.01 12.91 4.27
N ALA A 198 5.19 12.13 3.55
CA ALA A 198 3.89 11.78 4.11
C ALA A 198 4.18 10.87 5.31
N GLU A 199 3.77 11.26 6.50
CA GLU A 199 3.56 10.28 7.54
C GLU A 199 2.62 9.26 6.92
N ALA A 200 3.13 8.07 6.61
CA ALA A 200 2.28 6.96 6.24
C ALA A 200 1.40 6.73 7.47
N LYS A 201 0.19 7.31 7.45
CA LYS A 201 -0.83 6.90 8.40
C LYS A 201 -0.95 5.41 8.15
N PRO A 202 -0.57 4.55 9.11
CA PRO A 202 -0.62 3.12 8.89
C PRO A 202 -2.05 2.81 8.45
N THR A 203 -2.20 2.22 7.28
CA THR A 203 -3.53 1.83 6.79
C THR A 203 -4.10 0.88 7.82
N PRO A 204 -5.23 1.21 8.45
CA PRO A 204 -5.77 0.37 9.51
C PRO A 204 -6.00 -1.04 8.99
N SER A 205 -5.61 -2.04 9.77
CA SER A 205 -5.85 -3.45 9.44
C SER A 205 -7.35 -3.71 9.27
N LEU A 206 -7.73 -4.80 8.58
CA LEU A 206 -9.15 -5.16 8.45
C LEU A 206 -9.81 -5.39 9.81
N ASN A 207 -9.10 -6.01 10.75
CA ASN A 207 -9.62 -6.20 12.11
C ASN A 207 -9.82 -4.88 12.84
N GLN A 208 -8.88 -3.96 12.72
CA GLN A 208 -9.01 -2.61 13.27
C GLN A 208 -10.21 -1.88 12.66
N ARG A 209 -10.37 -1.95 11.33
CA ARG A 209 -11.52 -1.32 10.64
C ARG A 209 -12.85 -1.91 11.09
N LEU A 210 -12.95 -3.23 11.18
CA LEU A 210 -14.15 -3.93 11.66
C LEU A 210 -14.49 -3.53 13.09
N CYS A 211 -13.49 -3.49 13.97
CA CYS A 211 -13.68 -3.05 15.36
C CYS A 211 -14.20 -1.60 15.43
N SER A 212 -13.59 -0.69 14.68
CA SER A 212 -13.99 0.71 14.66
C SER A 212 -15.43 0.89 14.13
N LEU A 213 -15.77 0.25 13.00
CA LEU A 213 -17.12 0.34 12.44
C LEU A 213 -18.19 -0.26 13.34
N ARG A 214 -17.88 -1.38 14.03
CA ARG A 214 -18.79 -1.96 15.03
C ARG A 214 -18.99 -1.04 16.22
N LEU A 215 -17.92 -0.36 16.67
CA LEU A 215 -18.03 0.65 17.73
C LEU A 215 -18.93 1.81 17.31
N ASP A 216 -18.69 2.36 16.12
CA ASP A 216 -19.47 3.47 15.59
C ASP A 216 -20.95 3.09 15.48
N LEU A 217 -21.26 1.92 14.93
CA LEU A 217 -22.63 1.41 14.81
C LEU A 217 -23.27 1.16 16.19
N ALA A 218 -22.53 0.54 17.12
CA ALA A 218 -23.03 0.28 18.47
C ALA A 218 -23.35 1.57 19.23
N VAL A 219 -22.56 2.64 19.04
CA VAL A 219 -22.81 3.95 19.66
C VAL A 219 -24.09 4.57 19.12
N LEU A 220 -24.27 4.60 17.80
CA LEU A 220 -25.47 5.17 17.18
C LEU A 220 -26.74 4.40 17.56
N LEU A 221 -26.65 3.07 17.67
CA LEU A 221 -27.79 2.24 18.09
C LEU A 221 -28.18 2.39 19.57
N GLN A 222 -27.41 3.12 20.38
CA GLN A 222 -27.77 3.45 21.76
C GLN A 222 -28.81 4.57 21.88
N ASP A 223 -29.09 5.28 20.80
CA ASP A 223 -30.11 6.33 20.81
C ASP A 223 -31.49 5.77 21.10
N ALA A 224 -32.32 6.56 21.79
CA ALA A 224 -33.63 6.14 22.28
C ALA A 224 -34.55 5.61 21.16
N GLU A 225 -34.41 6.13 19.96
CA GLU A 225 -35.15 5.71 18.78
C GLU A 225 -34.88 4.22 18.44
N TYR A 226 -33.60 3.83 18.40
CA TYR A 226 -33.18 2.46 18.06
C TYR A 226 -33.32 1.50 19.24
N GLN A 227 -33.33 1.99 20.47
CA GLN A 227 -33.55 1.18 21.67
C GLN A 227 -35.04 0.84 21.89
N ALA A 228 -35.96 1.49 21.19
CA ALA A 228 -37.39 1.18 21.22
C ALA A 228 -37.77 -0.05 20.40
N CYS A 229 -36.92 -0.43 19.42
CA CYS A 229 -37.13 -1.62 18.60
C CYS A 229 -36.31 -2.80 19.13
N ASP A 230 -36.94 -3.96 19.29
CA ASP A 230 -36.30 -5.18 19.81
C ASP A 230 -35.13 -5.64 18.89
N TYR A 231 -35.27 -5.48 17.57
CA TYR A 231 -34.24 -5.88 16.63
C TYR A 231 -32.95 -5.04 16.76
N THR A 232 -33.07 -3.72 16.68
CA THR A 232 -31.91 -2.80 16.76
C THR A 232 -31.26 -2.81 18.15
N LYS A 233 -32.05 -3.01 19.20
CA LYS A 233 -31.54 -3.23 20.55
C LYS A 233 -30.70 -4.51 20.64
N ASN A 234 -31.22 -5.64 20.12
CA ASN A 234 -30.48 -6.89 20.09
C ASN A 234 -29.21 -6.80 19.23
N LEU A 235 -29.27 -6.11 18.10
CA LEU A 235 -28.09 -5.85 17.26
C LEU A 235 -27.04 -5.06 18.01
N CYS A 236 -27.43 -4.00 18.72
CA CYS A 236 -26.54 -3.21 19.57
C CYS A 236 -25.85 -4.07 20.64
N GLU A 237 -26.58 -4.94 21.31
CA GLU A 237 -26.04 -5.86 22.31
C GLU A 237 -25.07 -6.87 21.68
N GLN A 238 -25.39 -7.47 20.54
CA GLN A 238 -24.50 -8.39 19.81
C GLN A 238 -23.19 -7.72 19.36
N LEU A 239 -23.26 -6.47 18.90
CA LEU A 239 -22.07 -5.72 18.54
C LEU A 239 -21.16 -5.48 19.74
N LYS A 240 -21.76 -5.07 20.88
CA LYS A 240 -21.03 -4.86 22.15
C LYS A 240 -20.42 -6.16 22.68
N ASP A 241 -21.15 -7.27 22.63
CA ASP A 241 -20.63 -8.59 23.04
C ASP A 241 -19.46 -9.03 22.16
N THR A 242 -19.58 -8.86 20.85
CA THR A 242 -18.46 -9.14 19.91
C THR A 242 -17.22 -8.32 20.23
N LEU A 243 -17.39 -7.03 20.52
CA LEU A 243 -16.29 -6.11 20.88
C LEU A 243 -15.68 -6.48 22.24
N TYR A 244 -16.50 -6.83 23.21
CA TYR A 244 -16.09 -7.30 24.53
C TYR A 244 -15.24 -8.57 24.42
N GLU A 245 -15.72 -9.58 23.68
CA GLU A 245 -14.98 -10.82 23.44
C GLU A 245 -13.61 -10.53 22.78
N GLN A 246 -13.54 -9.63 21.80
CA GLN A 246 -12.28 -9.23 21.18
C GLN A 246 -11.31 -8.59 22.18
N VAL A 247 -11.80 -7.78 23.12
CA VAL A 247 -10.95 -7.19 24.17
C VAL A 247 -10.48 -8.25 25.18
N LEU A 248 -11.28 -9.26 25.47
CA LEU A 248 -10.89 -10.36 26.35
C LEU A 248 -9.69 -11.16 25.81
N THR A 249 -9.58 -11.31 24.48
CA THR A 249 -8.46 -12.04 23.85
C THR A 249 -7.12 -11.33 23.95
N LEU A 250 -7.09 -10.05 24.35
CA LEU A 250 -5.86 -9.25 24.39
C LEU A 250 -4.88 -9.79 25.45
N ASN A 251 -3.68 -10.14 25.01
CA ASN A 251 -2.61 -10.61 25.86
C ASN A 251 -1.97 -9.45 26.63
N GLU A 252 -2.17 -9.41 27.93
CA GLU A 252 -1.68 -8.36 28.82
C GLU A 252 -0.15 -8.35 29.00
N ALA A 253 0.53 -9.44 28.65
CA ALA A 253 1.99 -9.50 28.66
C ALA A 253 2.62 -8.72 27.48
N HIS A 254 1.86 -8.45 26.43
CA HIS A 254 2.36 -7.77 25.23
C HIS A 254 2.57 -6.26 25.48
N ILE A 255 3.74 -5.73 25.07
CA ILE A 255 4.14 -4.33 25.33
C ILE A 255 3.12 -3.32 24.79
N SER A 256 2.56 -3.57 23.61
CA SER A 256 1.56 -2.67 23.02
C SER A 256 0.25 -2.64 23.82
N VAL A 257 -0.15 -3.76 24.42
CA VAL A 257 -1.33 -3.86 25.30
C VAL A 257 -1.06 -3.14 26.62
N ARG A 258 0.14 -3.28 27.19
CA ARG A 258 0.56 -2.60 28.42
C ARG A 258 0.53 -1.08 28.31
N LYS A 259 0.84 -0.52 27.14
CA LYS A 259 0.75 0.93 26.91
C LYS A 259 -0.67 1.48 27.13
N HIS A 260 -1.69 0.65 26.99
CA HIS A 260 -3.10 1.00 27.10
C HIS A 260 -3.80 0.24 28.25
N TRP A 261 -3.01 -0.23 29.20
CA TRP A 261 -3.45 -1.05 30.35
C TRP A 261 -4.77 -0.58 30.99
N HIS A 262 -4.88 0.71 31.32
CA HIS A 262 -6.08 1.24 31.98
C HIS A 262 -7.36 1.04 31.15
N LEU A 263 -7.27 1.24 29.84
CA LEU A 263 -8.40 1.02 28.93
C LEU A 263 -8.73 -0.47 28.80
N VAL A 264 -7.71 -1.31 28.60
CA VAL A 264 -7.89 -2.76 28.46
C VAL A 264 -8.53 -3.35 29.72
N THR A 265 -8.01 -3.03 30.91
CA THR A 265 -8.56 -3.51 32.20
C THR A 265 -9.98 -3.04 32.44
N ARG A 266 -10.29 -1.80 32.02
CA ARG A 266 -11.65 -1.25 32.12
C ARG A 266 -12.63 -2.03 31.23
N TYR A 267 -12.30 -2.19 29.96
CA TYR A 267 -13.20 -2.84 28.98
C TYR A 267 -13.14 -4.38 28.96
N LYS A 268 -12.30 -4.99 29.77
CA LYS A 268 -12.41 -6.42 30.13
C LYS A 268 -13.55 -6.71 31.13
N LYS A 269 -14.21 -5.68 31.63
CA LYS A 269 -15.39 -5.82 32.48
C LYS A 269 -16.64 -5.53 31.65
N GLN A 270 -17.56 -6.50 31.58
CA GLN A 270 -18.77 -6.40 30.78
C GLN A 270 -19.67 -5.21 31.18
N GLU A 271 -19.67 -4.83 32.47
CA GLU A 271 -20.41 -3.69 32.98
C GLU A 271 -20.10 -2.36 32.28
N ASN A 272 -18.88 -2.20 31.74
CA ASN A 272 -18.47 -0.98 31.03
C ASN A 272 -18.93 -0.94 29.57
N TRP A 273 -19.57 -1.99 29.08
CA TRP A 273 -20.18 -2.06 27.75
C TRP A 273 -21.68 -1.74 27.74
N VAL A 274 -22.31 -1.59 28.93
CA VAL A 274 -23.73 -1.22 29.03
C VAL A 274 -24.02 0.04 28.25
N TYR A 275 -23.17 1.06 28.45
CA TYR A 275 -23.20 2.31 27.68
C TYR A 275 -21.78 2.74 27.32
N VAL A 276 -21.56 3.04 26.03
CA VAL A 276 -20.27 3.53 25.51
C VAL A 276 -20.50 4.90 24.88
N SER A 277 -19.89 5.92 25.43
CA SER A 277 -19.98 7.27 24.88
C SER A 277 -19.14 7.41 23.60
N GLU A 278 -19.44 8.41 22.76
CA GLU A 278 -18.65 8.70 21.55
C GLU A 278 -17.15 8.93 21.86
N ILE A 279 -16.84 9.62 22.96
CA ILE A 279 -15.45 9.88 23.38
C ILE A 279 -14.74 8.54 23.71
N GLU A 280 -15.43 7.64 24.40
CA GLU A 280 -14.89 6.32 24.73
C GLU A 280 -14.73 5.46 23.50
N ALA A 281 -15.69 5.47 22.57
CA ALA A 281 -15.60 4.77 21.30
C ALA A 281 -14.40 5.27 20.46
N GLN A 282 -14.17 6.58 20.40
CA GLN A 282 -12.99 7.14 19.75
C GLN A 282 -11.68 6.70 20.41
N GLN A 283 -11.65 6.58 21.74
CA GLN A 283 -10.48 6.08 22.46
C GLN A 283 -10.24 4.60 22.19
N LEU A 284 -11.29 3.78 22.18
CA LEU A 284 -11.23 2.35 21.84
C LEU A 284 -10.78 2.15 20.39
N SER A 285 -11.36 2.88 19.45
CA SER A 285 -10.99 2.84 18.02
C SER A 285 -9.52 3.22 17.79
N LYS A 286 -9.00 4.23 18.49
CA LYS A 286 -7.61 4.70 18.31
C LYS A 286 -6.58 3.84 19.06
N LYS A 287 -6.91 3.30 20.23
CA LYS A 287 -5.94 2.68 21.15
C LYS A 287 -6.09 1.16 21.27
N ILE A 288 -7.31 0.65 21.16
CA ILE A 288 -7.61 -0.80 21.36
C ILE A 288 -7.79 -1.51 20.03
N ALA A 289 -8.54 -0.93 19.08
CA ALA A 289 -8.76 -1.57 17.78
C ALA A 289 -7.47 -1.98 17.03
N PRO A 290 -6.35 -1.20 17.06
CA PRO A 290 -5.08 -1.64 16.48
C PRO A 290 -4.46 -2.88 17.13
N LEU A 291 -4.87 -3.23 18.34
CA LEU A 291 -4.33 -4.36 19.13
C LEU A 291 -5.12 -5.65 18.88
N ILE A 292 -6.27 -5.56 18.21
CA ILE A 292 -7.15 -6.71 17.97
C ILE A 292 -6.60 -7.54 16.83
N PHE A 293 -6.23 -8.77 17.15
CA PHE A 293 -5.84 -9.80 16.19
C PHE A 293 -6.96 -10.83 16.05
N SER A 294 -7.05 -11.46 14.93
CA SER A 294 -7.96 -12.57 14.67
C SER A 294 -7.21 -13.61 13.84
N ASP A 295 -7.28 -14.87 14.25
CA ASP A 295 -6.70 -16.00 13.53
C ASP A 295 -7.50 -16.36 12.27
N ASP A 296 -8.71 -15.77 12.11
CA ASP A 296 -9.50 -15.90 10.89
C ASP A 296 -8.74 -15.32 9.70
N THR A 297 -8.41 -16.17 8.73
CA THR A 297 -7.68 -15.85 7.51
C THR A 297 -8.57 -15.52 6.32
N ASP A 298 -9.90 -15.55 6.48
CA ASP A 298 -10.84 -15.18 5.41
C ASP A 298 -10.91 -13.66 5.23
N PHE A 299 -9.90 -13.14 4.53
CA PHE A 299 -9.85 -11.73 4.19
C PHE A 299 -10.96 -11.28 3.25
N ALA A 300 -11.57 -12.19 2.46
CA ALA A 300 -12.66 -11.85 1.55
C ALA A 300 -13.94 -11.60 2.35
N ALA A 301 -14.26 -12.49 3.28
CA ALA A 301 -15.37 -12.33 4.21
C ALA A 301 -15.23 -11.05 5.05
N LYS A 302 -14.06 -10.80 5.63
CA LYS A 302 -13.79 -9.57 6.39
C LYS A 302 -13.97 -8.28 5.57
N ARG A 303 -13.54 -8.28 4.30
CA ARG A 303 -13.76 -7.14 3.40
C ARG A 303 -15.23 -6.93 3.10
N PHE A 304 -15.99 -8.01 2.97
CA PHE A 304 -17.43 -7.96 2.77
C PHE A 304 -18.13 -7.43 4.03
N ASP A 305 -17.78 -7.91 5.22
CA ASP A 305 -18.26 -7.38 6.50
C ASP A 305 -18.04 -5.86 6.63
N VAL A 306 -16.86 -5.36 6.24
CA VAL A 306 -16.57 -3.90 6.22
C VAL A 306 -17.53 -3.15 5.30
N VAL A 307 -17.84 -3.71 4.13
CA VAL A 307 -18.76 -3.06 3.17
C VAL A 307 -20.20 -3.04 3.71
N CYS A 308 -20.65 -4.13 4.35
CA CYS A 308 -21.97 -4.19 4.97
C CYS A 308 -22.10 -3.21 6.13
N LEU A 309 -21.13 -3.17 7.05
CA LEU A 309 -21.13 -2.21 8.18
C LEU A 309 -21.12 -0.75 7.70
N LEU A 310 -20.38 -0.42 6.64
CA LEU A 310 -20.42 0.93 6.05
C LEU A 310 -21.79 1.26 5.46
N MET A 311 -22.48 0.29 4.87
CA MET A 311 -23.82 0.48 4.37
C MET A 311 -24.83 0.65 5.52
N GLU A 312 -24.72 -0.14 6.59
CA GLU A 312 -25.53 -0.03 7.80
C GLU A 312 -25.38 1.34 8.47
N LEU A 313 -24.14 1.81 8.63
CA LEU A 313 -23.86 3.15 9.15
C LEU A 313 -24.51 4.25 8.29
N SER A 314 -24.49 4.11 6.97
CA SER A 314 -25.09 5.10 6.08
C SER A 314 -26.63 5.15 6.13
N LEU A 315 -27.29 4.12 6.65
CA LEU A 315 -28.74 4.13 6.89
C LEU A 315 -29.13 4.92 8.13
N ILE A 316 -28.22 5.01 9.11
CA ILE A 316 -28.43 5.68 10.39
C ILE A 316 -27.88 7.10 10.36
N ASP A 317 -26.68 7.29 9.84
CA ASP A 317 -26.01 8.57 9.73
C ASP A 317 -26.02 9.08 8.29
N SER A 318 -26.87 10.05 8.01
CA SER A 318 -27.02 10.68 6.69
C SER A 318 -25.76 11.42 6.19
N THR A 319 -24.78 11.64 7.05
CA THR A 319 -23.49 12.25 6.65
C THR A 319 -22.58 11.26 5.95
N ILE A 320 -22.86 9.96 6.07
CA ILE A 320 -22.06 8.88 5.45
C ILE A 320 -22.65 8.53 4.08
N ASP A 321 -21.80 8.63 3.04
CA ASP A 321 -22.20 8.28 1.68
C ASP A 321 -22.32 6.76 1.50
N GLY A 322 -23.54 6.27 1.40
CA GLY A 322 -23.88 4.86 1.15
C GLY A 322 -23.75 4.40 -0.29
N SER A 323 -23.51 5.29 -1.26
CA SER A 323 -23.49 4.95 -2.69
C SER A 323 -22.36 3.96 -3.04
N LYS A 324 -21.19 4.16 -2.48
CA LYS A 324 -20.00 3.29 -2.71
C LYS A 324 -20.14 1.89 -2.11
N PRO A 325 -20.54 1.71 -0.83
CA PRO A 325 -20.78 0.38 -0.30
C PRO A 325 -21.93 -0.33 -1.02
N MET A 326 -23.02 0.34 -1.35
CA MET A 326 -24.12 -0.19 -2.14
C MET A 326 -23.64 -0.78 -3.48
N GLU A 327 -22.90 0.01 -4.26
CA GLU A 327 -22.38 -0.45 -5.55
C GLU A 327 -21.42 -1.63 -5.41
N ARG A 328 -20.60 -1.65 -4.36
CA ARG A 328 -19.72 -2.79 -4.08
C ARG A 328 -20.48 -4.08 -3.78
N ILE A 329 -21.56 -4.02 -2.98
CA ILE A 329 -22.42 -5.17 -2.69
C ILE A 329 -23.04 -5.68 -3.99
N ARG A 330 -23.55 -4.80 -4.85
CA ARG A 330 -24.11 -5.15 -6.17
C ARG A 330 -23.09 -5.83 -7.08
N VAL A 331 -21.88 -5.30 -7.15
CA VAL A 331 -20.79 -5.89 -7.94
C VAL A 331 -20.41 -7.28 -7.44
N ILE A 332 -20.35 -7.48 -6.11
CA ILE A 332 -20.07 -8.79 -5.51
C ILE A 332 -21.20 -9.76 -5.86
N ALA A 333 -22.47 -9.37 -5.68
CA ALA A 333 -23.63 -10.19 -6.03
C ALA A 333 -23.62 -10.59 -7.51
N HIS A 334 -23.33 -9.65 -8.41
CA HIS A 334 -23.23 -9.95 -9.85
C HIS A 334 -22.09 -10.94 -10.18
N ARG A 335 -20.96 -10.86 -9.47
CA ARG A 335 -19.85 -11.82 -9.62
C ARG A 335 -20.22 -13.21 -9.11
N LEU A 336 -20.96 -13.29 -8.00
CA LEU A 336 -21.45 -14.55 -7.45
C LEU A 336 -22.49 -15.19 -8.39
N GLU A 337 -23.39 -14.42 -8.99
CA GLU A 337 -24.38 -14.91 -9.97
C GLU A 337 -23.71 -15.66 -11.13
N LYS A 338 -22.58 -15.16 -11.63
CA LYS A 338 -21.81 -15.85 -12.69
C LYS A 338 -21.24 -17.19 -12.26
N LYS A 339 -21.23 -17.48 -10.95
CA LYS A 339 -20.78 -18.74 -10.35
C LYS A 339 -21.93 -19.61 -9.83
N ALA A 340 -23.11 -19.47 -10.39
CA ALA A 340 -24.33 -20.20 -10.01
C ALA A 340 -24.22 -21.74 -10.05
N SER A 341 -23.21 -22.29 -10.74
CA SER A 341 -22.90 -23.73 -10.75
C SER A 341 -22.35 -24.26 -9.41
N ILE A 342 -21.91 -23.37 -8.50
CA ILE A 342 -21.42 -23.74 -7.18
C ILE A 342 -22.63 -23.93 -6.25
N PRO A 343 -22.79 -25.08 -5.57
CA PRO A 343 -23.98 -25.36 -4.76
C PRO A 343 -24.27 -24.30 -3.68
N GLN A 344 -23.23 -23.80 -3.00
CA GLN A 344 -23.35 -22.75 -1.97
C GLN A 344 -23.89 -21.44 -2.57
N VAL A 345 -23.40 -21.05 -3.76
CA VAL A 345 -23.88 -19.85 -4.46
C VAL A 345 -25.33 -20.03 -4.92
N MET A 346 -25.69 -21.24 -5.35
CA MET A 346 -27.06 -21.56 -5.77
C MET A 346 -28.05 -21.40 -4.61
N MET A 347 -27.68 -21.76 -3.40
CA MET A 347 -28.53 -21.58 -2.20
C MET A 347 -28.78 -20.10 -1.90
N CYS A 348 -27.82 -19.21 -2.17
CA CYS A 348 -27.92 -17.77 -1.94
C CYS A 348 -28.50 -16.99 -3.14
N MET A 349 -28.91 -17.68 -4.21
CA MET A 349 -29.38 -17.06 -5.44
C MET A 349 -30.55 -16.07 -5.24
N PRO A 350 -31.57 -16.38 -4.39
CA PRO A 350 -32.64 -15.40 -4.13
C PRO A 350 -32.12 -14.07 -3.57
N THR A 351 -31.17 -14.12 -2.65
CA THR A 351 -30.53 -12.94 -2.06
C THR A 351 -29.65 -12.21 -3.07
N ILE A 352 -28.88 -12.93 -3.88
CA ILE A 352 -28.06 -12.37 -4.95
C ILE A 352 -28.93 -11.59 -5.95
N GLN A 353 -30.06 -12.14 -6.36
CA GLN A 353 -30.99 -11.47 -7.29
C GLN A 353 -31.66 -10.27 -6.63
N LYS A 354 -32.11 -10.40 -5.39
CA LYS A 354 -32.76 -9.32 -4.63
C LYS A 354 -31.87 -8.08 -4.54
N VAL A 355 -30.58 -8.24 -4.22
CA VAL A 355 -29.60 -7.17 -4.07
C VAL A 355 -29.32 -6.42 -5.39
N GLN A 356 -29.59 -7.03 -6.53
CA GLN A 356 -29.37 -6.38 -7.82
C GLN A 356 -30.53 -5.46 -8.23
N THR A 357 -31.67 -5.52 -7.57
CA THR A 357 -32.86 -4.71 -7.90
C THR A 357 -32.80 -3.31 -7.27
N ALA A 358 -33.23 -2.29 -8.01
CA ALA A 358 -33.35 -0.94 -7.46
C ALA A 358 -34.37 -0.85 -6.33
N ALA A 359 -35.51 -1.59 -6.48
CA ALA A 359 -36.58 -1.62 -5.50
C ALA A 359 -36.13 -2.09 -4.10
N PHE A 360 -35.15 -3.01 -4.05
CA PHE A 360 -34.58 -3.43 -2.78
C PHE A 360 -33.87 -2.26 -2.07
N TRP A 361 -33.01 -1.52 -2.78
CA TRP A 361 -32.25 -0.41 -2.22
C TRP A 361 -33.13 0.75 -1.80
N GLU A 362 -34.19 1.03 -2.55
CA GLU A 362 -35.21 2.01 -2.16
C GLU A 362 -35.93 1.58 -0.88
N SER A 363 -36.27 0.29 -0.75
CA SER A 363 -36.98 -0.22 0.43
C SER A 363 -36.17 -0.14 1.71
N ILE A 364 -34.85 -0.41 1.69
CA ILE A 364 -34.01 -0.36 2.88
C ILE A 364 -33.68 1.07 3.32
N GLN A 365 -33.74 2.03 2.40
CA GLN A 365 -33.54 3.45 2.73
C GLN A 365 -34.79 4.10 3.36
N THR A 366 -35.97 3.53 3.14
CA THR A 366 -37.23 4.08 3.65
C THR A 366 -37.42 3.83 5.16
N ASN A 367 -36.86 2.75 5.69
CA ASN A 367 -36.94 2.38 7.10
C ASN A 367 -35.62 1.75 7.56
N ALA A 368 -34.91 2.46 8.42
CA ALA A 368 -33.59 2.06 8.89
C ALA A 368 -33.59 0.69 9.60
N GLU A 369 -34.58 0.38 10.42
CA GLU A 369 -34.68 -0.90 11.13
C GLU A 369 -34.81 -2.07 10.16
N HIS A 370 -35.73 -1.94 9.18
CA HIS A 370 -35.91 -2.93 8.13
C HIS A 370 -34.66 -3.04 7.24
N GLY A 371 -34.00 -1.90 7.00
CA GLY A 371 -32.75 -1.84 6.26
C GLY A 371 -31.62 -2.61 6.94
N LEU A 372 -31.44 -2.43 8.24
CA LEU A 372 -30.44 -3.14 9.05
C LEU A 372 -30.67 -4.65 9.06
N ASP A 373 -31.92 -5.10 9.30
CA ASP A 373 -32.24 -6.54 9.27
C ASP A 373 -31.90 -7.18 7.91
N ASN A 374 -32.26 -6.50 6.82
CA ASN A 374 -31.95 -7.00 5.48
C ASN A 374 -30.45 -7.04 5.18
N LEU A 375 -29.68 -6.03 5.61
CA LEU A 375 -28.23 -5.99 5.40
C LEU A 375 -27.49 -7.05 6.23
N GLU A 376 -27.90 -7.27 7.47
CA GLU A 376 -27.36 -8.34 8.30
C GLU A 376 -27.63 -9.73 7.71
N ARG A 377 -28.85 -9.97 7.17
CA ARG A 377 -29.14 -11.22 6.43
C ARG A 377 -28.25 -11.38 5.21
N ILE A 378 -28.09 -10.33 4.41
CA ILE A 378 -27.20 -10.35 3.26
C ILE A 378 -25.77 -10.64 3.70
N ARG A 379 -25.31 -10.02 4.79
CA ARG A 379 -23.99 -10.26 5.35
C ARG A 379 -23.78 -11.72 5.73
N VAL A 380 -24.75 -12.34 6.39
CA VAL A 380 -24.66 -13.74 6.80
C VAL A 380 -24.73 -14.70 5.60
N GLU A 381 -25.61 -14.43 4.64
CA GLU A 381 -25.85 -15.34 3.50
C GLU A 381 -24.75 -15.25 2.42
N LEU A 382 -24.17 -14.07 2.19
CA LEU A 382 -23.17 -13.85 1.12
C LEU A 382 -21.71 -13.85 1.61
N ARG A 383 -21.51 -13.93 2.91
CA ARG A 383 -20.20 -14.07 3.54
C ARG A 383 -19.66 -15.49 3.35
#